data_acd65b3afdae30d6881035b1a9df8233
#
_entry.id   acd65b3afdae30d6881035b1a9df8233
#
_cell.length_a   1.000
_cell.length_b   1.000
_cell.length_c   1.000
_cell.angle_alpha   90.00
_cell.angle_beta   90.00
_cell.angle_gamma   90.00
#
_symmetry.space_group_name_H-M   'P 1'
#
loop_
_entity.id
_entity.type
_entity.pdbx_description
1 polymer ?
#
loop_
_entity_poly.entity_id
_entity_poly.type
_entity_poly.pdbx_seq_one_letter_code
_entity_poly.pdbx_strand_id
1 'polypeptide(L)'
;MRFFPILAFLVLAPLTASAQLPDAPAPQQPSAAQPYEPIQLPPPEPQQYNLHAQYTLTGMGYPSFSAQYTNPAYLVYGTGSSLPTQGQARETQSTDLYFGYRLSTHTEFHLDLLSWQGYGLNNTYGIDNFPDGEAFKVGVRYPHASIARFFLRTTLNLGSRDGVEPVDDDPLTLRDSQDTDRITLTAGRFSVKDVFDNNRYSNDPRTQFMNWALMANAAYDYPADALGYTTGIALAWNHPHWSLRYGWFQMSKYRNQFTAEGLYLTFPSEPEAGDGKIFENWGMVTELEHRHSLGSHPGAVRLLVFDDRANMGSYRAAVALANSPATLAVYGTPARFLATANGITGGIDDTHALRNTWGIGLNLEQQLTPSLGAFSRIGWNSGQNESFEFTDSNWTATFGTSLQGAQWKLPGDTLGLAFITSGASAANQAYLAAGGIGILTGDGALNYRPEKNIEVYYDHPFFSRIHVTLDYQFVADPAFNHDRGPIPAIFGFRLHYER
;
A
#
# COMPACT_ATOMS: atom_id res chain seq x y z
N MET A 1 10.86 -32.79 17.58
CA MET A 1 9.94 -33.64 16.81
C MET A 1 9.67 -32.93 15.51
N ARG A 2 10.15 -33.51 14.41
CA ARG A 2 10.11 -32.91 13.08
C ARG A 2 8.75 -33.22 12.42
N PHE A 3 8.02 -32.21 11.99
CA PHE A 3 6.94 -32.37 11.01
C PHE A 3 7.20 -31.39 9.86
N PHE A 4 7.63 -31.97 8.74
CA PHE A 4 7.52 -31.37 7.42
C PHE A 4 6.21 -31.89 6.81
N PRO A 5 5.31 -31.04 6.31
CA PRO A 5 4.32 -31.49 5.36
C PRO A 5 4.88 -31.36 3.93
N ILE A 6 4.89 -32.46 3.25
CA ILE A 6 5.18 -32.62 1.82
C ILE A 6 4.05 -31.95 1.03
N LEU A 7 4.39 -30.93 0.25
CA LEU A 7 3.50 -30.36 -0.75
C LEU A 7 3.43 -31.31 -1.95
N ALA A 8 2.36 -32.10 -2.04
CA ALA A 8 2.10 -32.96 -3.18
C ALA A 8 1.53 -32.12 -4.34
N PHE A 9 2.28 -32.01 -5.44
CA PHE A 9 1.76 -31.50 -6.70
C PHE A 9 0.73 -32.46 -7.27
N LEU A 10 -0.53 -32.10 -7.27
CA LEU A 10 -1.57 -32.78 -8.03
C LEU A 10 -1.55 -32.26 -9.48
N VAL A 11 -1.00 -33.07 -10.37
CA VAL A 11 -1.15 -32.89 -11.82
C VAL A 11 -2.54 -33.42 -12.20
N LEU A 12 -3.48 -32.51 -12.45
CA LEU A 12 -4.77 -32.86 -13.04
C LEU A 12 -4.62 -32.91 -14.56
N ALA A 13 -4.67 -34.13 -15.10
CA ALA A 13 -4.80 -34.36 -16.54
C ALA A 13 -6.22 -33.98 -17.00
N PRO A 14 -6.37 -33.38 -18.20
CA PRO A 14 -7.70 -33.04 -18.72
C PRO A 14 -8.40 -34.31 -19.25
N LEU A 15 -9.55 -34.62 -18.67
CA LEU A 15 -10.50 -35.56 -19.23
C LEU A 15 -11.24 -34.88 -20.39
N THR A 16 -10.87 -35.22 -21.63
CA THR A 16 -11.63 -34.83 -22.82
C THR A 16 -12.83 -35.74 -22.98
N ALA A 17 -14.01 -35.29 -22.62
CA ALA A 17 -15.25 -35.90 -23.04
C ALA A 17 -15.73 -35.18 -24.32
N SER A 18 -15.62 -35.84 -25.47
CA SER A 18 -16.20 -35.36 -26.72
C SER A 18 -17.71 -35.68 -26.75
N ALA A 19 -18.53 -34.70 -26.51
CA ALA A 19 -19.95 -34.73 -26.81
C ALA A 19 -20.16 -34.17 -28.22
N GLN A 20 -20.66 -34.98 -29.15
CA GLN A 20 -21.12 -34.53 -30.47
C GLN A 20 -22.39 -33.70 -30.30
N LEU A 21 -22.30 -32.45 -30.73
CA LEU A 21 -23.47 -31.56 -30.87
C LEU A 21 -24.19 -31.85 -32.21
N PRO A 22 -25.50 -31.80 -32.28
CA PRO A 22 -26.26 -31.93 -33.54
C PRO A 22 -26.01 -30.75 -34.48
N ASP A 23 -26.05 -31.05 -35.80
CA ASP A 23 -25.77 -30.11 -36.88
C ASP A 23 -26.62 -28.82 -36.78
N ALA A 24 -25.92 -27.70 -36.90
CA ALA A 24 -26.54 -26.38 -36.91
C ALA A 24 -27.30 -26.12 -38.25
N PRO A 25 -28.47 -25.47 -38.22
CA PRO A 25 -29.16 -25.10 -39.45
C PRO A 25 -28.36 -24.06 -40.25
N ALA A 26 -28.49 -24.14 -41.60
CA ALA A 26 -27.79 -23.28 -42.54
C ALA A 26 -27.99 -21.78 -42.27
N PRO A 27 -26.95 -20.93 -42.47
CA PRO A 27 -27.03 -19.51 -42.18
C PRO A 27 -28.03 -18.80 -43.10
N GLN A 28 -29.02 -18.15 -42.51
CA GLN A 28 -29.85 -17.18 -43.19
C GLN A 28 -29.05 -15.93 -43.52
N GLN A 29 -29.16 -15.41 -44.73
CA GLN A 29 -28.52 -14.17 -45.16
C GLN A 29 -28.97 -13.03 -44.24
N PRO A 30 -28.03 -12.18 -43.75
CA PRO A 30 -28.42 -11.06 -42.88
C PRO A 30 -29.23 -10.04 -43.69
N SER A 31 -30.43 -9.77 -43.24
CA SER A 31 -31.18 -8.56 -43.59
C SER A 31 -30.30 -7.35 -43.21
N ALA A 32 -30.28 -6.34 -44.10
CA ALA A 32 -29.50 -5.12 -43.86
C ALA A 32 -29.71 -4.62 -42.43
N ALA A 33 -28.68 -4.69 -41.63
CA ALA A 33 -28.72 -4.28 -40.26
C ALA A 33 -29.04 -2.79 -40.17
N GLN A 34 -30.18 -2.47 -39.57
CA GLN A 34 -30.40 -1.10 -39.11
C GLN A 34 -29.25 -0.70 -38.14
N PRO A 35 -28.81 0.57 -38.17
CA PRO A 35 -27.79 1.02 -37.23
C PRO A 35 -28.26 0.69 -35.80
N TYR A 36 -27.47 -0.07 -35.08
CA TYR A 36 -27.71 -0.41 -33.68
C TYR A 36 -27.62 0.90 -32.88
N GLU A 37 -28.75 1.49 -32.55
CA GLU A 37 -28.78 2.52 -31.51
C GLU A 37 -28.47 1.82 -30.18
N PRO A 38 -27.41 2.22 -29.48
CA PRO A 38 -27.11 1.65 -28.17
C PRO A 38 -28.32 1.89 -27.27
N ILE A 39 -28.87 0.81 -26.73
CA ILE A 39 -29.92 0.89 -25.72
C ILE A 39 -29.34 1.69 -24.56
N GLN A 40 -29.80 2.93 -24.40
CA GLN A 40 -29.52 3.71 -23.20
C GLN A 40 -30.28 3.05 -22.04
N LEU A 41 -29.56 2.25 -21.25
CA LEU A 41 -30.13 1.76 -20.00
C LEU A 41 -30.45 2.97 -19.11
N PRO A 42 -31.60 2.98 -18.42
CA PRO A 42 -31.88 4.02 -17.46
C PRO A 42 -30.75 4.04 -16.42
N PRO A 43 -30.38 5.22 -15.89
CA PRO A 43 -29.40 5.31 -14.83
C PRO A 43 -29.78 4.37 -13.68
N PRO A 44 -28.80 3.73 -13.03
CA PRO A 44 -29.06 2.82 -11.92
C PRO A 44 -29.82 3.57 -10.81
N GLU A 45 -30.82 2.91 -10.21
CA GLU A 45 -31.51 3.49 -9.05
C GLU A 45 -30.52 3.61 -7.87
N PRO A 46 -30.56 4.75 -7.15
CA PRO A 46 -29.71 4.96 -5.99
C PRO A 46 -29.91 3.89 -4.93
N GLN A 47 -28.83 3.28 -4.50
CA GLN A 47 -28.83 2.26 -3.45
C GLN A 47 -28.97 2.90 -2.07
N GLN A 48 -29.81 2.32 -1.21
CA GLN A 48 -30.03 2.83 0.14
C GLN A 48 -28.97 2.38 1.14
N TYR A 49 -28.50 1.13 1.00
CA TYR A 49 -27.43 0.56 1.83
C TYR A 49 -26.71 -0.55 1.07
N ASN A 50 -25.49 -0.84 1.50
CA ASN A 50 -24.77 -2.04 1.08
C ASN A 50 -24.12 -2.72 2.28
N LEU A 51 -23.74 -3.96 2.07
CA LEU A 51 -22.97 -4.76 3.01
C LEU A 51 -21.99 -5.62 2.21
N HIS A 52 -20.71 -5.40 2.43
CA HIS A 52 -19.65 -6.19 1.82
C HIS A 52 -18.79 -6.86 2.89
N ALA A 53 -18.16 -7.96 2.52
CA ALA A 53 -17.21 -8.66 3.35
C ALA A 53 -16.05 -9.14 2.49
N GLN A 54 -14.85 -9.01 3.00
CA GLN A 54 -13.66 -9.59 2.38
C GLN A 54 -12.80 -10.33 3.40
N TYR A 55 -12.05 -11.29 2.91
CA TYR A 55 -11.06 -12.04 3.68
C TYR A 55 -9.82 -12.24 2.82
N THR A 56 -8.66 -11.94 3.38
CA THR A 56 -7.37 -12.14 2.72
C THR A 56 -6.45 -12.95 3.63
N LEU A 57 -5.89 -14.02 3.10
CA LEU A 57 -4.79 -14.78 3.68
C LEU A 57 -3.58 -14.64 2.77
N THR A 58 -2.50 -14.08 3.27
CA THR A 58 -1.21 -14.00 2.57
C THR A 58 -0.18 -14.83 3.31
N GLY A 59 0.48 -15.73 2.59
CA GLY A 59 1.64 -16.45 3.07
C GLY A 59 2.87 -16.06 2.27
N MET A 60 3.98 -15.72 2.94
CA MET A 60 5.25 -15.41 2.29
C MET A 60 6.41 -16.16 2.92
N GLY A 61 7.39 -16.51 2.09
CA GLY A 61 8.58 -17.19 2.57
C GLY A 61 9.77 -17.04 1.63
N TYR A 62 10.96 -17.15 2.18
CA TYR A 62 12.21 -17.18 1.44
C TYR A 62 13.10 -18.32 1.91
N PRO A 63 13.90 -18.94 1.02
CA PRO A 63 14.92 -19.92 1.38
C PRO A 63 16.11 -19.22 2.02
N SER A 64 17.06 -19.96 2.60
CA SER A 64 18.32 -19.40 3.06
C SER A 64 19.06 -18.69 1.94
N PHE A 65 19.69 -17.57 2.26
CA PHE A 65 20.51 -16.78 1.36
C PHE A 65 21.84 -16.41 2.03
N SER A 66 22.77 -15.84 1.28
CA SER A 66 24.06 -15.39 1.79
C SER A 66 24.06 -13.88 1.98
N ALA A 67 24.62 -13.42 3.10
CA ALA A 67 24.95 -12.03 3.39
C ALA A 67 26.32 -11.95 4.04
N GLN A 68 26.99 -10.81 3.97
CA GLN A 68 28.32 -10.66 4.57
C GLN A 68 28.28 -10.73 6.10
N TYR A 69 27.17 -10.31 6.69
CA TYR A 69 26.89 -10.46 8.13
C TYR A 69 25.40 -10.66 8.36
N THR A 70 25.06 -11.30 9.45
CA THR A 70 23.71 -11.35 9.99
C THR A 70 23.68 -10.46 11.21
N ASN A 71 22.59 -9.75 11.35
CA ASN A 71 22.21 -8.88 12.46
C ASN A 71 23.27 -8.73 13.55
N PRO A 72 24.02 -7.65 13.55
CA PRO A 72 25.12 -7.48 14.49
C PRO A 72 24.62 -7.33 15.92
N ALA A 73 25.46 -7.80 16.84
CA ALA A 73 25.19 -7.90 18.27
C ALA A 73 24.95 -6.57 19.02
N TYR A 74 24.97 -5.41 18.37
CA TYR A 74 24.62 -4.16 19.05
C TYR A 74 23.15 -3.84 19.06
N LEU A 75 22.33 -4.70 18.54
CA LEU A 75 20.91 -4.62 18.78
C LEU A 75 20.62 -5.08 20.21
N VAL A 76 21.06 -4.26 21.15
CA VAL A 76 20.94 -4.48 22.58
C VAL A 76 19.47 -4.61 23.04
N TYR A 77 18.53 -4.28 22.17
CA TYR A 77 17.08 -4.26 22.48
C TYR A 77 16.21 -5.09 21.55
N GLY A 78 16.77 -6.01 20.80
CA GLY A 78 16.00 -7.04 20.11
C GLY A 78 15.24 -6.62 18.83
N THR A 79 15.42 -5.39 18.39
CA THR A 79 14.88 -4.90 17.10
C THR A 79 15.91 -5.05 16.02
N GLY A 80 16.18 -6.29 15.62
CA GLY A 80 17.04 -6.58 14.50
C GLY A 80 16.38 -6.17 13.19
N SER A 81 16.97 -5.19 12.54
CA SER A 81 16.46 -4.65 11.30
C SER A 81 16.96 -5.39 10.06
N SER A 82 17.76 -6.43 10.23
CA SER A 82 18.20 -7.27 9.10
C SER A 82 17.32 -8.51 8.97
N LEU A 83 16.99 -8.88 7.76
CA LEU A 83 16.39 -10.18 7.51
C LEU A 83 17.36 -11.30 7.92
N PRO A 84 16.91 -12.31 8.70
CA PRO A 84 17.72 -13.50 8.99
C PRO A 84 18.10 -14.22 7.69
N THR A 85 19.37 -14.66 7.59
CA THR A 85 19.84 -15.42 6.41
C THR A 85 19.32 -16.85 6.35
N GLN A 86 18.76 -17.37 7.47
CA GLN A 86 18.04 -18.64 7.49
C GLN A 86 16.66 -18.45 6.85
N GLY A 87 16.20 -19.46 6.11
CA GLY A 87 14.88 -19.44 5.51
C GLY A 87 13.77 -19.16 6.52
N GLN A 88 12.79 -18.38 6.13
CA GLN A 88 11.66 -18.00 6.95
C GLN A 88 10.37 -18.11 6.15
N ALA A 89 9.26 -18.41 6.83
CA ALA A 89 7.91 -18.27 6.31
C ALA A 89 7.02 -17.60 7.35
N ARG A 90 6.11 -16.74 6.89
CA ARG A 90 5.15 -15.98 7.70
C ARG A 90 3.82 -15.91 6.98
N GLU A 91 2.78 -15.61 7.73
CA GLU A 91 1.42 -15.43 7.22
C GLU A 91 0.76 -14.23 7.88
N THR A 92 -0.11 -13.57 7.14
CA THR A 92 -1.02 -12.53 7.62
C THR A 92 -2.44 -12.85 7.18
N GLN A 93 -3.41 -12.43 7.98
CA GLN A 93 -4.83 -12.60 7.69
C GLN A 93 -5.55 -11.29 8.03
N SER A 94 -6.40 -10.85 7.12
CA SER A 94 -7.30 -9.72 7.34
C SER A 94 -8.73 -10.09 6.97
N THR A 95 -9.68 -9.53 7.68
CA THR A 95 -11.12 -9.64 7.41
C THR A 95 -11.72 -8.27 7.59
N ASP A 96 -12.41 -7.78 6.57
CA ASP A 96 -13.14 -6.52 6.64
C ASP A 96 -14.63 -6.78 6.47
N LEU A 97 -15.44 -6.03 7.22
CA LEU A 97 -16.88 -5.96 7.11
C LEU A 97 -17.27 -4.52 6.86
N TYR A 98 -17.74 -4.25 5.65
CA TYR A 98 -18.12 -2.91 5.20
C TYR A 98 -19.63 -2.72 5.28
N PHE A 99 -20.04 -1.58 5.77
CA PHE A 99 -21.43 -1.13 5.77
C PHE A 99 -21.51 0.29 5.24
N GLY A 100 -22.31 0.49 4.19
CA GLY A 100 -22.64 1.79 3.63
C GLY A 100 -24.13 2.09 3.83
N TYR A 101 -24.47 3.35 4.13
CA TYR A 101 -25.84 3.79 4.27
C TYR A 101 -26.05 5.22 3.74
N ARG A 102 -27.06 5.42 2.89
CA ARG A 102 -27.42 6.70 2.32
C ARG A 102 -28.28 7.50 3.30
N LEU A 103 -27.70 8.55 3.87
CA LEU A 103 -28.37 9.45 4.83
C LEU A 103 -29.28 10.45 4.12
N SER A 104 -28.88 10.90 2.93
CA SER A 104 -29.64 11.82 2.08
C SER A 104 -29.29 11.60 0.61
N THR A 105 -29.91 12.31 -0.30
CA THR A 105 -29.61 12.26 -1.74
C THR A 105 -28.15 12.58 -2.08
N HIS A 106 -27.43 13.24 -1.17
CA HIS A 106 -26.05 13.70 -1.40
C HIS A 106 -25.04 13.16 -0.39
N THR A 107 -25.50 12.52 0.68
CA THR A 107 -24.62 12.15 1.80
C THR A 107 -24.75 10.67 2.12
N GLU A 108 -23.61 10.02 2.20
CA GLU A 108 -23.41 8.63 2.57
C GLU A 108 -22.61 8.52 3.86
N PHE A 109 -22.92 7.52 4.63
CA PHE A 109 -22.16 7.06 5.80
C PHE A 109 -21.49 5.72 5.47
N HIS A 110 -20.24 5.55 5.86
CA HIS A 110 -19.50 4.30 5.69
C HIS A 110 -18.84 3.89 6.99
N LEU A 111 -18.88 2.58 7.25
CA LEU A 111 -18.23 1.91 8.37
C LEU A 111 -17.47 0.68 7.86
N ASP A 112 -16.25 0.50 8.33
CA ASP A 112 -15.42 -0.67 8.05
C ASP A 112 -14.86 -1.23 9.37
N LEU A 113 -15.21 -2.48 9.65
CA LEU A 113 -14.73 -3.24 10.80
C LEU A 113 -13.65 -4.21 10.32
N LEU A 114 -12.40 -3.94 10.68
CA LEU A 114 -11.24 -4.74 10.33
C LEU A 114 -10.88 -5.67 11.47
N SER A 115 -10.66 -6.94 11.18
CA SER A 115 -9.96 -7.89 12.04
C SER A 115 -8.71 -8.39 11.32
N TRP A 116 -7.57 -8.44 12.01
CA TRP A 116 -6.29 -8.84 11.45
C TRP A 116 -5.43 -9.61 12.45
N GLN A 117 -4.51 -10.43 11.91
CA GLN A 117 -3.51 -11.18 12.68
C GLN A 117 -2.37 -11.62 11.77
N GLY A 118 -1.29 -12.11 12.37
CA GLY A 118 -0.16 -12.69 11.67
C GLY A 118 1.08 -11.82 11.70
N TYR A 119 2.05 -12.13 10.84
CA TYR A 119 3.37 -11.52 10.83
C TYR A 119 3.86 -11.36 9.40
N GLY A 120 4.44 -10.22 9.06
CA GLY A 120 5.30 -10.08 7.88
C GLY A 120 6.68 -10.76 8.10
N LEU A 121 7.43 -10.93 7.03
CA LEU A 121 8.80 -11.44 7.09
C LEU A 121 9.63 -10.57 8.03
N ASN A 122 10.23 -11.17 9.05
CA ASN A 122 10.99 -10.48 10.10
C ASN A 122 10.25 -9.29 10.73
N ASN A 123 8.93 -9.38 10.89
CA ASN A 123 8.05 -8.28 11.31
C ASN A 123 8.19 -7.03 10.43
N THR A 124 8.34 -7.22 9.13
CA THR A 124 8.57 -6.20 8.09
C THR A 124 9.92 -5.46 8.14
N TYR A 125 10.83 -5.83 9.03
CA TYR A 125 12.17 -5.22 9.09
C TYR A 125 13.17 -5.85 8.12
N GLY A 126 14.08 -5.03 7.58
CA GLY A 126 15.23 -5.47 6.80
C GLY A 126 15.04 -5.48 5.28
N ILE A 127 13.89 -5.01 4.82
CA ILE A 127 13.56 -4.67 3.42
C ILE A 127 12.76 -3.38 3.46
N ASP A 128 13.17 -2.33 2.75
CA ASP A 128 12.46 -1.05 2.75
C ASP A 128 11.17 -1.14 1.94
N ASN A 129 11.22 -1.74 0.76
CA ASN A 129 10.04 -2.06 -0.04
C ASN A 129 9.52 -3.43 0.39
N PHE A 130 8.88 -3.50 1.56
CA PHE A 130 8.48 -4.79 2.12
C PHE A 130 7.50 -5.55 1.22
N PRO A 131 7.69 -6.89 1.11
CA PRO A 131 7.10 -7.67 0.04
C PRO A 131 5.61 -7.99 0.19
N ASP A 132 5.00 -7.68 1.34
CA ASP A 132 3.59 -7.93 1.63
C ASP A 132 2.93 -6.68 2.22
N GLY A 133 2.21 -5.93 1.39
CA GLY A 133 1.49 -4.71 1.79
C GLY A 133 0.34 -4.95 2.76
N GLU A 134 -0.13 -6.20 2.92
CA GLU A 134 -1.10 -6.59 3.93
C GLU A 134 -0.43 -6.96 5.27
N ALA A 135 0.90 -7.09 5.31
CA ALA A 135 1.63 -7.36 6.54
C ALA A 135 1.72 -6.11 7.40
N PHE A 136 1.22 -6.19 8.60
CA PHE A 136 1.37 -5.11 9.59
C PHE A 136 2.81 -5.07 10.11
N LYS A 137 3.31 -3.88 10.38
CA LYS A 137 4.70 -3.67 10.83
C LYS A 137 5.02 -4.41 12.11
N VAL A 138 4.02 -4.59 12.96
CA VAL A 138 4.17 -5.46 14.13
C VAL A 138 3.11 -6.54 14.04
N GLY A 139 3.57 -7.72 13.79
CA GLY A 139 2.70 -8.86 13.75
C GLY A 139 2.12 -9.17 15.12
N VAL A 140 0.94 -9.75 15.11
CA VAL A 140 0.24 -10.21 16.30
C VAL A 140 -0.23 -11.64 16.15
N ARG A 141 -0.17 -12.35 17.28
CA ARG A 141 -0.48 -13.78 17.28
C ARG A 141 -1.97 -14.10 17.22
N TYR A 142 -2.81 -13.19 17.69
CA TYR A 142 -4.25 -13.41 17.83
C TYR A 142 -5.02 -12.38 17.00
N PRO A 143 -6.24 -12.70 16.57
CA PRO A 143 -7.07 -11.72 15.86
C PRO A 143 -7.30 -10.48 16.72
N HIS A 144 -7.13 -9.33 16.12
CA HIS A 144 -7.44 -8.04 16.69
C HIS A 144 -8.45 -7.33 15.81
N ALA A 145 -9.44 -6.70 16.42
CA ALA A 145 -10.46 -5.95 15.73
C ALA A 145 -10.27 -4.45 15.94
N SER A 146 -10.47 -3.68 14.89
CA SER A 146 -10.46 -2.21 14.94
C SER A 146 -11.53 -1.63 14.01
N ILE A 147 -11.87 -0.35 14.20
CA ILE A 147 -12.64 0.40 13.22
C ILE A 147 -11.66 1.05 12.25
N ALA A 148 -11.50 0.42 11.08
CA ALA A 148 -10.61 0.91 10.04
C ALA A 148 -11.13 2.20 9.43
N ARG A 149 -12.41 2.24 9.07
CA ARG A 149 -13.06 3.40 8.47
C ARG A 149 -14.37 3.74 9.16
N PHE A 150 -14.58 5.03 9.32
CA PHE A 150 -15.82 5.61 9.85
C PHE A 150 -15.93 7.04 9.33
N PHE A 151 -16.66 7.26 8.25
CA PHE A 151 -16.70 8.56 7.59
C PHE A 151 -18.05 8.90 6.95
N LEU A 152 -18.22 10.18 6.69
CA LEU A 152 -19.28 10.71 5.85
C LEU A 152 -18.69 11.14 4.51
N ARG A 153 -19.43 10.86 3.43
CA ARG A 153 -19.13 11.37 2.10
C ARG A 153 -20.33 12.14 1.57
N THR A 154 -20.11 13.37 1.15
CA THR A 154 -21.11 14.23 0.55
C THR A 154 -20.69 14.59 -0.86
N THR A 155 -21.52 14.28 -1.85
CA THR A 155 -21.31 14.59 -3.27
C THR A 155 -22.30 15.64 -3.73
N LEU A 156 -21.80 16.74 -4.28
CA LEU A 156 -22.57 17.82 -4.88
C LEU A 156 -22.38 17.79 -6.38
N ASN A 157 -23.42 17.43 -7.10
CA ASN A 157 -23.48 17.46 -8.55
C ASN A 157 -23.59 18.91 -9.04
N LEU A 158 -22.77 19.30 -10.03
CA LEU A 158 -22.68 20.68 -10.52
C LEU A 158 -23.45 20.91 -11.83
N GLY A 159 -24.20 19.92 -12.30
CA GLY A 159 -24.99 20.03 -13.53
C GLY A 159 -24.13 19.87 -14.78
N SER A 160 -23.48 18.75 -14.94
CA SER A 160 -22.55 18.51 -16.03
C SER A 160 -23.22 18.57 -17.40
N ARG A 161 -22.61 19.31 -18.33
CA ARG A 161 -22.95 19.27 -19.77
C ARG A 161 -22.48 17.98 -20.44
N ASP A 162 -21.49 17.31 -19.84
CA ASP A 162 -20.81 16.13 -20.37
C ASP A 162 -21.46 14.82 -19.87
N GLY A 163 -22.59 14.94 -19.15
CA GLY A 163 -23.43 13.81 -18.78
C GLY A 163 -23.25 13.31 -17.36
N VAL A 164 -23.86 12.18 -17.12
CA VAL A 164 -23.90 11.47 -15.85
C VAL A 164 -23.16 10.15 -16.02
N GLU A 165 -22.34 9.77 -15.05
CA GLU A 165 -21.68 8.47 -15.02
C GLU A 165 -22.29 7.57 -13.96
N PRO A 166 -22.43 6.26 -14.23
CA PRO A 166 -22.85 5.31 -13.22
C PRO A 166 -21.75 5.12 -12.18
N VAL A 167 -22.16 4.95 -10.94
CA VAL A 167 -21.31 4.57 -9.81
C VAL A 167 -21.73 3.16 -9.40
N ASP A 168 -20.80 2.23 -9.47
CA ASP A 168 -21.03 0.84 -9.10
C ASP A 168 -21.07 0.65 -7.58
N ASP A 169 -21.75 -0.42 -7.15
CA ASP A 169 -21.73 -0.90 -5.78
C ASP A 169 -20.33 -1.48 -5.45
N ASP A 170 -19.70 -0.95 -4.42
CA ASP A 170 -18.33 -1.27 -4.01
C ASP A 170 -18.26 -1.17 -2.46
N PRO A 171 -17.33 -1.81 -1.76
CA PRO A 171 -17.20 -1.72 -0.30
C PRO A 171 -17.26 -0.31 0.28
N LEU A 172 -16.75 0.68 -0.44
CA LEU A 172 -16.73 2.08 0.01
C LEU A 172 -17.63 3.01 -0.79
N THR A 173 -18.55 2.47 -1.60
CA THR A 173 -19.39 3.26 -2.50
C THR A 173 -20.77 2.65 -2.63
N LEU A 174 -21.83 3.46 -2.48
CA LEU A 174 -23.19 3.04 -2.81
C LEU A 174 -23.45 3.26 -4.29
N ARG A 175 -24.10 2.29 -4.95
CA ARG A 175 -24.52 2.43 -6.34
C ARG A 175 -25.40 3.66 -6.52
N ASP A 176 -25.06 4.46 -7.54
CA ASP A 176 -25.73 5.73 -7.85
C ASP A 176 -25.46 6.14 -9.31
N SER A 177 -25.91 7.34 -9.63
CA SER A 177 -25.55 8.11 -10.82
C SER A 177 -25.08 9.48 -10.39
N GLN A 178 -23.89 9.89 -10.82
CA GLN A 178 -23.30 11.16 -10.44
C GLN A 178 -22.90 11.97 -11.68
N ASP A 179 -22.99 13.29 -11.59
CA ASP A 179 -22.49 14.15 -12.64
C ASP A 179 -20.97 13.95 -12.82
N THR A 180 -20.52 14.01 -14.05
CA THR A 180 -19.08 14.01 -14.35
C THR A 180 -18.37 15.26 -13.79
N ASP A 181 -19.10 16.38 -13.62
CA ASP A 181 -18.63 17.57 -12.91
C ASP A 181 -19.27 17.64 -11.52
N ARG A 182 -18.48 17.38 -10.47
CA ARG A 182 -18.97 17.27 -9.10
C ARG A 182 -17.91 17.61 -8.07
N ILE A 183 -18.35 18.02 -6.89
CA ILE A 183 -17.49 18.18 -5.71
C ILE A 183 -17.87 17.11 -4.68
N THR A 184 -16.87 16.37 -4.21
CA THR A 184 -17.02 15.34 -3.17
C THR A 184 -16.22 15.72 -1.95
N LEU A 185 -16.87 15.77 -0.79
CA LEU A 185 -16.26 15.95 0.53
C LEU A 185 -16.33 14.63 1.28
N THR A 186 -15.20 14.13 1.74
CA THR A 186 -15.10 12.99 2.66
C THR A 186 -14.53 13.49 3.99
N ALA A 187 -15.18 13.14 5.11
CA ALA A 187 -14.77 13.58 6.44
C ALA A 187 -14.98 12.47 7.48
N GLY A 188 -13.96 12.19 8.28
CA GLY A 188 -13.97 11.14 9.29
C GLY A 188 -12.64 10.39 9.37
N ARG A 189 -12.70 9.12 9.76
CA ARG A 189 -11.56 8.20 9.74
C ARG A 189 -11.57 7.37 8.47
N PHE A 190 -10.49 7.43 7.70
CA PHE A 190 -10.30 6.67 6.45
C PHE A 190 -8.81 6.65 6.06
N SER A 191 -8.45 5.89 5.03
CA SER A 191 -7.08 5.90 4.52
C SER A 191 -6.86 7.07 3.55
N VAL A 192 -5.70 7.69 3.61
CA VAL A 192 -5.27 8.66 2.57
C VAL A 192 -5.33 8.02 1.19
N LYS A 193 -5.02 6.72 1.11
CA LYS A 193 -5.07 5.92 -0.12
C LYS A 193 -6.48 5.71 -0.68
N ASP A 194 -7.53 5.90 0.11
CA ASP A 194 -8.92 5.82 -0.40
C ASP A 194 -9.24 6.96 -1.39
N VAL A 195 -8.42 8.04 -1.39
CA VAL A 195 -8.65 9.24 -2.23
C VAL A 195 -7.45 9.58 -3.12
N PHE A 196 -6.21 9.41 -2.62
CA PHE A 196 -4.98 9.89 -3.27
C PHE A 196 -4.09 8.75 -3.76
N ASP A 197 -3.22 9.06 -4.75
CA ASP A 197 -2.23 8.14 -5.33
C ASP A 197 -2.83 6.82 -5.86
N ASN A 198 -4.06 6.85 -6.34
CA ASN A 198 -4.71 5.67 -6.91
C ASN A 198 -4.12 5.34 -8.29
N ASN A 199 -4.05 4.04 -8.61
CA ASN A 199 -3.58 3.54 -9.90
C ASN A 199 -4.35 2.27 -10.28
N ARG A 200 -4.84 2.22 -11.50
CA ARG A 200 -5.67 1.09 -11.98
C ARG A 200 -4.96 -0.26 -11.92
N TYR A 201 -3.65 -0.28 -12.11
CA TYR A 201 -2.87 -1.52 -12.28
C TYR A 201 -2.04 -1.89 -11.06
N SER A 202 -1.95 -0.99 -10.09
CA SER A 202 -1.05 -1.14 -8.94
C SER A 202 -1.52 -0.27 -7.77
N ASN A 203 -2.45 -0.78 -6.98
CA ASN A 203 -3.07 -0.04 -5.88
C ASN A 203 -3.46 -0.91 -4.68
N ASP A 204 -4.02 -2.08 -4.91
CA ASP A 204 -4.55 -2.94 -3.85
C ASP A 204 -3.71 -4.21 -3.70
N PRO A 205 -3.03 -4.42 -2.54
CA PRO A 205 -2.21 -5.60 -2.30
C PRO A 205 -3.03 -6.88 -2.12
N ARG A 206 -4.37 -6.79 -2.05
CA ARG A 206 -5.28 -7.93 -1.92
C ARG A 206 -5.64 -8.56 -3.26
N THR A 207 -5.50 -7.81 -4.34
CA THR A 207 -5.94 -8.24 -5.68
C THR A 207 -4.89 -8.04 -6.77
N GLN A 208 -3.88 -7.20 -6.51
CA GLN A 208 -2.83 -6.83 -7.46
C GLN A 208 -1.45 -7.21 -6.93
N PHE A 209 -0.43 -6.38 -7.17
CA PHE A 209 0.91 -6.56 -6.63
C PHE A 209 0.89 -6.56 -5.09
N MET A 210 1.68 -7.44 -4.48
CA MET A 210 1.73 -7.55 -3.02
C MET A 210 2.72 -6.58 -2.39
N ASN A 211 3.78 -6.18 -3.10
CA ASN A 211 4.81 -5.30 -2.56
C ASN A 211 4.26 -3.91 -2.24
N TRP A 212 4.55 -3.41 -1.05
CA TRP A 212 4.05 -2.13 -0.54
C TRP A 212 4.40 -0.94 -1.45
N ALA A 213 5.61 -0.89 -2.01
CA ALA A 213 6.04 0.19 -2.90
C ALA A 213 5.34 0.18 -4.27
N LEU A 214 4.57 -0.86 -4.58
CA LEU A 214 3.70 -0.94 -5.75
C LEU A 214 2.27 -0.53 -5.43
N MET A 215 1.79 -0.73 -4.20
CA MET A 215 0.46 -0.24 -3.81
C MET A 215 0.43 1.27 -3.56
N ALA A 216 1.55 1.88 -3.18
CA ALA A 216 1.67 3.29 -2.84
C ALA A 216 2.98 3.89 -3.34
N ASN A 217 3.06 5.23 -3.39
CA ASN A 217 4.30 5.94 -3.60
C ASN A 217 5.17 5.82 -2.35
N ALA A 218 6.23 5.00 -2.39
CA ALA A 218 7.07 4.72 -1.24
C ALA A 218 7.81 5.94 -0.67
N ALA A 219 7.93 7.03 -1.42
CA ALA A 219 8.48 8.29 -0.91
C ALA A 219 7.42 9.25 -0.33
N TYR A 220 6.15 8.86 -0.33
CA TYR A 220 5.07 9.56 0.36
C TYR A 220 4.73 8.80 1.64
N ASP A 221 5.28 9.26 2.74
CA ASP A 221 5.06 8.73 4.08
C ASP A 221 3.74 9.30 4.65
N TYR A 222 2.62 8.90 4.05
CA TYR A 222 1.31 9.53 4.25
C TYR A 222 0.79 9.39 5.70
N PRO A 223 0.00 10.38 6.18
CA PRO A 223 -0.58 10.35 7.52
C PRO A 223 -1.42 9.10 7.76
N ALA A 224 -1.05 8.33 8.78
CA ALA A 224 -1.79 7.14 9.17
C ALA A 224 -1.39 6.67 10.57
N ASP A 225 -2.16 5.73 11.12
CA ASP A 225 -1.69 4.81 12.15
C ASP A 225 -1.01 3.59 11.51
N ALA A 226 -0.58 2.64 12.32
CA ALA A 226 0.09 1.44 11.82
C ALA A 226 -0.75 0.55 10.89
N LEU A 227 -2.06 0.74 10.88
CA LEU A 227 -2.98 0.01 10.00
C LEU A 227 -3.27 0.75 8.69
N GLY A 228 -2.78 1.98 8.51
CA GLY A 228 -2.98 2.76 7.30
C GLY A 228 -4.15 3.73 7.32
N TYR A 229 -4.73 4.02 8.50
CA TYR A 229 -5.92 4.86 8.65
C TYR A 229 -5.65 6.07 9.54
N THR A 230 -6.32 7.17 9.23
CA THR A 230 -6.27 8.39 10.05
C THR A 230 -7.57 9.18 9.98
N THR A 231 -7.70 10.18 10.83
CA THR A 231 -8.83 11.11 10.83
C THR A 231 -8.49 12.35 10.00
N GLY A 232 -9.41 12.76 9.13
CA GLY A 232 -9.17 13.92 8.29
C GLY A 232 -10.36 14.30 7.43
N ILE A 233 -10.08 15.20 6.50
CA ILE A 233 -10.99 15.64 5.46
C ILE A 233 -10.31 15.57 4.11
N ALA A 234 -11.06 15.18 3.08
CA ALA A 234 -10.62 15.22 1.70
C ALA A 234 -11.70 15.88 0.84
N LEU A 235 -11.28 16.83 0.01
CA LEU A 235 -12.12 17.51 -0.96
C LEU A 235 -11.63 17.13 -2.35
N ALA A 236 -12.53 16.65 -3.22
CA ALA A 236 -12.26 16.32 -4.60
C ALA A 236 -13.18 17.11 -5.51
N TRP A 237 -12.63 17.87 -6.43
CA TRP A 237 -13.36 18.44 -7.55
C TRP A 237 -13.06 17.61 -8.80
N ASN A 238 -14.08 16.88 -9.24
CA ASN A 238 -14.01 16.04 -10.43
C ASN A 238 -14.60 16.77 -11.61
N HIS A 239 -13.88 16.75 -12.73
CA HIS A 239 -14.30 17.24 -14.05
C HIS A 239 -14.02 16.12 -15.06
N PRO A 240 -14.68 16.02 -16.24
CA PRO A 240 -14.48 14.91 -17.18
C PRO A 240 -13.03 14.57 -17.54
N HIS A 241 -12.15 15.55 -17.64
CA HIS A 241 -10.76 15.37 -18.08
C HIS A 241 -9.71 15.55 -16.98
N TRP A 242 -10.10 16.04 -15.82
CA TRP A 242 -9.18 16.26 -14.72
C TRP A 242 -9.89 16.16 -13.36
N SER A 243 -9.10 15.97 -12.31
CA SER A 243 -9.59 16.10 -10.94
C SER A 243 -8.55 16.83 -10.11
N LEU A 244 -9.02 17.71 -9.23
CA LEU A 244 -8.18 18.34 -8.21
C LEU A 244 -8.64 17.84 -6.84
N ARG A 245 -7.71 17.25 -6.08
CA ARG A 245 -7.98 16.74 -4.74
C ARG A 245 -7.11 17.46 -3.73
N TYR A 246 -7.68 17.74 -2.58
CA TYR A 246 -6.97 18.31 -1.43
C TYR A 246 -7.37 17.56 -0.16
N GLY A 247 -6.38 17.21 0.67
CA GLY A 247 -6.59 16.53 1.94
C GLY A 247 -5.87 17.23 3.09
N TRP A 248 -6.49 17.18 4.26
CA TRP A 248 -5.92 17.55 5.54
C TRP A 248 -6.19 16.43 6.54
N PHE A 249 -5.13 15.86 7.07
CA PHE A 249 -5.16 14.65 7.89
C PHE A 249 -4.40 14.86 9.19
N GLN A 250 -4.80 14.12 10.19
CA GLN A 250 -4.06 14.04 11.45
C GLN A 250 -2.83 13.14 11.26
N MET A 251 -1.65 13.66 11.62
CA MET A 251 -0.45 12.84 11.79
C MET A 251 -0.46 12.16 13.15
N SER A 252 0.14 11.00 13.24
CA SER A 252 0.39 10.31 14.50
C SER A 252 1.19 11.18 15.46
N LYS A 253 0.95 11.01 16.75
CA LYS A 253 1.70 11.70 17.80
C LYS A 253 3.15 11.21 17.90
N TYR A 254 3.33 9.92 17.71
CA TYR A 254 4.62 9.24 17.69
C TYR A 254 4.79 8.59 16.32
N ARG A 255 6.04 8.44 15.89
CA ARG A 255 6.30 7.67 14.68
C ARG A 255 5.68 6.29 14.82
N ASN A 256 5.24 5.72 13.72
CA ASN A 256 4.48 4.48 13.64
C ASN A 256 5.29 3.27 14.12
N GLN A 257 5.75 3.35 15.34
CA GLN A 257 6.39 2.29 16.08
C GLN A 257 5.47 1.82 17.18
N PHE A 258 5.23 0.59 17.10
CA PHE A 258 4.42 -0.15 17.99
C PHE A 258 4.96 -0.23 19.40
N THR A 259 4.11 0.07 20.35
CA THR A 259 4.06 -0.74 21.58
C THR A 259 2.85 -1.66 21.46
N ALA A 260 3.04 -2.93 21.72
CA ALA A 260 1.99 -3.95 21.61
C ALA A 260 0.72 -3.70 22.44
N GLU A 261 0.67 -2.64 23.19
CA GLU A 261 -0.35 -2.33 24.19
C GLU A 261 -1.41 -1.34 23.73
N GLY A 262 -1.22 -0.63 22.63
CA GLY A 262 -2.08 0.50 22.28
C GLY A 262 -2.96 0.33 21.06
N LEU A 263 -2.68 -0.65 20.22
CA LEU A 263 -3.23 -0.65 18.87
C LEU A 263 -4.64 -1.12 18.74
N TYR A 264 -5.12 -1.78 19.70
CA TYR A 264 -5.91 -2.94 19.35
C TYR A 264 -7.39 -2.80 19.53
N LEU A 265 -7.88 -1.83 20.21
CA LEU A 265 -9.26 -1.96 20.61
C LEU A 265 -10.00 -0.68 20.91
N THR A 266 -9.40 0.46 20.79
CA THR A 266 -10.06 1.67 21.23
C THR A 266 -10.23 2.68 20.11
N PHE A 267 -11.38 2.62 19.49
CA PHE A 267 -11.86 3.77 18.74
C PHE A 267 -12.34 4.84 19.73
N PRO A 268 -11.94 6.09 19.57
CA PRO A 268 -11.07 6.68 18.53
C PRO A 268 -9.63 6.91 18.97
N SER A 269 -9.12 6.18 19.92
CA SER A 269 -7.92 6.54 20.68
C SER A 269 -6.83 5.52 20.61
N GLU A 270 -6.38 5.19 19.42
CA GLU A 270 -5.08 4.57 19.33
C GLU A 270 -4.03 5.61 19.71
N PRO A 271 -3.05 5.28 20.57
CA PRO A 271 -2.03 6.25 20.98
C PRO A 271 -1.25 6.84 19.80
N GLU A 272 -1.19 6.08 18.70
CA GLU A 272 -0.56 6.46 17.45
C GLU A 272 -1.42 7.37 16.58
N ALA A 273 -2.76 7.27 16.71
CA ALA A 273 -3.70 8.02 15.89
C ALA A 273 -3.74 9.53 16.20
N GLY A 274 -2.78 9.99 16.99
CA GLY A 274 -2.67 11.38 17.41
C GLY A 274 -3.46 11.67 18.68
N ASP A 275 -3.17 12.79 19.26
CA ASP A 275 -3.76 13.27 20.52
C ASP A 275 -4.93 14.26 20.30
N GLY A 276 -5.52 14.24 19.09
CA GLY A 276 -6.57 15.17 18.68
C GLY A 276 -6.06 16.56 18.28
N LYS A 277 -4.76 16.77 18.24
CA LYS A 277 -4.16 18.05 17.87
C LYS A 277 -3.90 18.18 16.37
N ILE A 278 -4.95 18.05 15.60
CA ILE A 278 -4.92 18.07 14.12
C ILE A 278 -4.29 19.37 13.54
N PHE A 279 -4.17 20.44 14.32
CA PHE A 279 -3.49 21.68 13.91
C PHE A 279 -2.04 21.76 14.38
N GLU A 280 -1.58 20.80 15.19
CA GLU A 280 -0.20 20.71 15.64
C GLU A 280 0.55 19.64 14.82
N ASN A 281 -0.05 18.43 14.71
CA ASN A 281 0.45 17.30 13.93
C ASN A 281 -0.52 17.04 12.78
N TRP A 282 -0.11 17.33 11.56
CA TRP A 282 -0.96 17.24 10.39
C TRP A 282 -0.17 16.87 9.13
N GLY A 283 -0.87 16.28 8.18
CA GLY A 283 -0.41 16.11 6.82
C GLY A 283 -1.37 16.76 5.84
N MET A 284 -0.81 17.48 4.89
CA MET A 284 -1.54 18.04 3.75
C MET A 284 -1.10 17.35 2.48
N VAL A 285 -2.06 17.07 1.62
CA VAL A 285 -1.80 16.53 0.29
C VAL A 285 -2.68 17.20 -0.74
N THR A 286 -2.08 17.51 -1.89
CA THR A 286 -2.79 17.99 -3.07
C THR A 286 -2.44 17.10 -4.24
N GLU A 287 -3.43 16.64 -4.98
CA GLU A 287 -3.25 15.83 -6.18
C GLU A 287 -4.03 16.41 -7.35
N LEU A 288 -3.32 16.62 -8.47
CA LEU A 288 -3.92 16.97 -9.77
C LEU A 288 -3.84 15.74 -10.68
N GLU A 289 -5.00 15.26 -11.11
CA GLU A 289 -5.12 14.19 -12.10
C GLU A 289 -5.52 14.77 -13.45
N HIS A 290 -4.86 14.33 -14.50
CA HIS A 290 -5.26 14.55 -15.89
C HIS A 290 -5.55 13.22 -16.56
N ARG A 291 -6.77 13.07 -17.07
CA ARG A 291 -7.25 11.89 -17.83
C ARG A 291 -7.11 12.14 -19.32
N HIS A 292 -6.56 11.18 -20.02
CA HIS A 292 -6.33 11.24 -21.46
C HIS A 292 -6.58 9.88 -22.12
N SER A 293 -6.53 9.84 -23.43
CA SER A 293 -6.59 8.60 -24.20
C SER A 293 -5.54 8.60 -25.30
N LEU A 294 -4.83 7.47 -25.44
CA LEU A 294 -3.98 7.20 -26.58
C LEU A 294 -4.76 6.32 -27.56
N GLY A 295 -5.31 6.95 -28.61
CA GLY A 295 -6.32 6.33 -29.45
C GLY A 295 -7.60 6.04 -28.65
N SER A 296 -8.01 4.77 -28.56
CA SER A 296 -9.15 4.33 -27.73
C SER A 296 -8.76 3.86 -26.33
N HIS A 297 -7.49 3.95 -25.96
CA HIS A 297 -6.96 3.39 -24.71
C HIS A 297 -6.82 4.49 -23.65
N PRO A 298 -7.57 4.40 -22.54
CA PRO A 298 -7.54 5.40 -21.48
C PRO A 298 -6.22 5.35 -20.68
N GLY A 299 -5.84 6.51 -20.19
CA GLY A 299 -4.71 6.69 -19.28
C GLY A 299 -4.92 7.88 -18.35
N ALA A 300 -4.11 7.97 -17.32
CA ALA A 300 -4.10 9.09 -16.40
C ALA A 300 -2.68 9.43 -15.93
N VAL A 301 -2.48 10.72 -15.66
CA VAL A 301 -1.26 11.28 -15.05
C VAL A 301 -1.69 11.99 -13.79
N ARG A 302 -1.07 11.68 -12.66
CA ARG A 302 -1.33 12.33 -11.37
C ARG A 302 -0.05 12.96 -10.86
N LEU A 303 -0.15 14.21 -10.46
CA LEU A 303 0.90 14.95 -9.76
C LEU A 303 0.43 15.17 -8.32
N LEU A 304 1.19 14.67 -7.37
CA LEU A 304 0.93 14.76 -5.95
C LEU A 304 2.00 15.62 -5.29
N VAL A 305 1.59 16.52 -4.40
CA VAL A 305 2.47 17.31 -3.53
C VAL A 305 1.95 17.19 -2.11
N PHE A 306 2.86 16.97 -1.15
CA PHE A 306 2.50 16.82 0.25
C PHE A 306 3.44 17.62 1.16
N ASP A 307 2.94 17.93 2.35
CA ASP A 307 3.69 18.52 3.46
C ASP A 307 3.14 17.96 4.77
N ASP A 308 3.96 17.21 5.49
CA ASP A 308 3.60 16.52 6.72
C ASP A 308 4.36 17.14 7.89
N ARG A 309 3.63 17.54 8.92
CA ARG A 309 4.16 18.16 10.15
C ARG A 309 3.88 17.28 11.35
N ALA A 310 4.94 16.86 12.02
CA ALA A 310 4.86 16.07 13.24
C ALA A 310 6.08 16.30 14.15
N ASN A 311 6.09 15.67 15.31
CA ASN A 311 7.21 15.69 16.23
C ASN A 311 8.29 14.70 15.78
N MET A 312 9.07 15.10 14.76
CA MET A 312 10.04 14.26 14.05
C MET A 312 11.46 14.49 14.53
N GLY A 313 12.26 13.44 14.56
CA GLY A 313 13.69 13.51 14.77
C GLY A 313 14.45 13.94 13.50
N SER A 314 15.60 14.59 13.69
CA SER A 314 16.46 15.03 12.58
C SER A 314 17.64 14.10 12.43
N TYR A 315 17.85 13.51 11.26
CA TYR A 315 18.98 12.64 10.96
C TYR A 315 20.33 13.33 11.25
N ARG A 316 20.49 14.58 10.81
CA ARG A 316 21.73 15.35 11.03
C ARG A 316 21.95 15.67 12.50
N ALA A 317 20.91 16.07 13.22
CA ALA A 317 21.02 16.37 14.64
C ALA A 317 21.36 15.12 15.44
N ALA A 318 20.75 13.98 15.12
CA ALA A 318 21.03 12.70 15.77
C ALA A 318 22.48 12.26 15.58
N VAL A 319 23.03 12.35 14.35
CA VAL A 319 24.44 12.04 14.07
C VAL A 319 25.37 13.00 14.82
N ALA A 320 25.05 14.30 14.85
CA ALA A 320 25.85 15.28 15.59
C ALA A 320 25.85 15.01 17.10
N LEU A 321 24.67 14.71 17.67
CA LEU A 321 24.52 14.36 19.08
C LEU A 321 25.27 13.07 19.44
N ALA A 322 25.16 12.05 18.59
CA ALA A 322 25.85 10.75 18.76
C ALA A 322 27.37 10.91 18.83
N ASN A 323 27.93 11.87 18.11
CA ASN A 323 29.35 12.16 18.09
C ASN A 323 29.81 13.20 19.17
N SER A 324 28.89 13.68 19.98
CA SER A 324 29.25 14.65 21.03
C SER A 324 30.13 13.99 22.15
N PRO A 325 31.06 14.72 22.75
CA PRO A 325 31.89 14.19 23.84
C PRO A 325 31.05 13.66 25.02
N ALA A 326 29.95 14.33 25.35
CA ALA A 326 29.06 13.93 26.42
C ALA A 326 28.37 12.59 26.13
N THR A 327 27.87 12.39 24.90
CA THR A 327 27.23 11.14 24.47
C THR A 327 28.26 10.00 24.42
N LEU A 328 29.42 10.25 23.86
CA LEU A 328 30.50 9.25 23.80
C LEU A 328 30.99 8.82 25.17
N ALA A 329 31.03 9.73 26.16
CA ALA A 329 31.38 9.38 27.54
C ALA A 329 30.34 8.40 28.16
N VAL A 330 29.08 8.45 27.78
CA VAL A 330 28.04 7.57 28.32
C VAL A 330 27.91 6.27 27.53
N TYR A 331 27.83 6.37 26.23
CA TYR A 331 27.49 5.23 25.34
C TYR A 331 28.74 4.55 24.72
N GLY A 332 29.88 5.20 24.75
CA GLY A 332 31.16 4.71 24.19
C GLY A 332 31.26 4.81 22.66
N THR A 333 30.18 4.61 21.92
CA THR A 333 30.15 4.72 20.45
C THR A 333 28.87 5.40 19.96
N PRO A 334 28.91 6.09 18.80
CA PRO A 334 27.70 6.65 18.17
C PRO A 334 26.62 5.60 17.93
N ALA A 335 26.99 4.42 17.44
CA ALA A 335 26.05 3.33 17.12
C ALA A 335 25.26 2.87 18.36
N ARG A 336 25.88 2.79 19.53
CA ARG A 336 25.19 2.43 20.77
C ARG A 336 24.13 3.44 21.15
N PHE A 337 24.42 4.72 21.00
CA PHE A 337 23.45 5.79 21.25
C PHE A 337 22.31 5.74 20.23
N LEU A 338 22.63 5.64 18.94
CA LEU A 338 21.63 5.65 17.85
C LEU A 338 20.75 4.39 17.85
N ALA A 339 21.25 3.26 18.35
CA ALA A 339 20.47 2.03 18.48
C ALA A 339 19.47 2.04 19.66
N THR A 340 19.46 3.07 20.51
CA THR A 340 18.49 3.20 21.60
C THR A 340 17.17 3.82 21.17
N ALA A 341 17.03 4.19 19.90
CA ALA A 341 15.75 4.63 19.34
C ALA A 341 14.68 3.54 19.55
N ASN A 342 13.47 3.89 19.83
CA ASN A 342 12.22 3.11 19.96
C ASN A 342 11.51 3.32 21.31
N GLY A 343 11.23 4.59 21.65
CA GLY A 343 10.46 4.93 22.85
C GLY A 343 11.25 4.88 24.16
N ILE A 344 12.55 4.60 24.07
CA ILE A 344 13.51 4.78 25.17
C ILE A 344 14.28 6.05 24.89
N THR A 345 14.45 6.90 25.89
CA THR A 345 15.24 8.14 25.75
C THR A 345 16.63 7.85 25.19
N GLY A 346 16.97 8.51 24.10
CA GLY A 346 18.23 8.34 23.38
C GLY A 346 18.05 8.24 21.87
N GLY A 347 19.14 8.22 21.14
CA GLY A 347 19.11 8.08 19.69
C GLY A 347 18.51 9.28 18.97
N ILE A 348 17.71 9.02 17.94
CA ILE A 348 17.05 10.07 17.18
C ILE A 348 15.94 10.75 17.97
N ASP A 349 15.36 10.06 18.95
CA ASP A 349 14.25 10.57 19.77
C ASP A 349 14.66 11.79 20.59
N ASP A 350 15.94 11.91 20.99
CA ASP A 350 16.49 13.08 21.68
C ASP A 350 16.53 14.35 20.80
N THR A 351 16.24 14.21 19.51
CA THR A 351 16.22 15.33 18.56
C THR A 351 14.82 15.71 18.10
N HIS A 352 13.77 15.09 18.68
CA HIS A 352 12.39 15.35 18.34
C HIS A 352 12.02 16.84 18.50
N ALA A 353 11.37 17.38 17.48
CA ALA A 353 10.74 18.69 17.45
C ALA A 353 9.67 18.72 16.37
N LEU A 354 8.76 19.68 16.44
CA LEU A 354 7.82 19.92 15.35
C LEU A 354 8.59 20.31 14.09
N ARG A 355 8.54 19.45 13.07
CA ARG A 355 9.24 19.60 11.79
C ARG A 355 8.31 19.28 10.65
N ASN A 356 8.68 19.75 9.48
CA ASN A 356 7.97 19.44 8.24
C ASN A 356 8.83 18.53 7.34
N THR A 357 8.17 17.52 6.77
CA THR A 357 8.69 16.73 5.65
C THR A 357 7.77 16.92 4.46
N TRP A 358 8.31 17.45 3.36
CA TRP A 358 7.55 17.69 2.15
C TRP A 358 8.10 16.90 0.97
N GLY A 359 7.26 16.65 0.00
CA GLY A 359 7.67 15.90 -1.18
C GLY A 359 6.70 16.00 -2.33
N ILE A 360 7.08 15.31 -3.40
CA ILE A 360 6.31 15.26 -4.65
C ILE A 360 6.26 13.85 -5.18
N GLY A 361 5.13 13.51 -5.83
CA GLY A 361 4.90 12.23 -6.49
C GLY A 361 4.32 12.40 -7.88
N LEU A 362 4.78 11.56 -8.80
CA LEU A 362 4.19 11.39 -10.13
C LEU A 362 3.69 9.96 -10.25
N ASN A 363 2.42 9.79 -10.65
CA ASN A 363 1.78 8.50 -10.83
C ASN A 363 1.16 8.45 -12.23
N LEU A 364 1.54 7.46 -13.00
CA LEU A 364 1.18 7.28 -14.39
C LEU A 364 0.48 5.93 -14.58
N GLU A 365 -0.58 5.92 -15.36
CA GLU A 365 -1.21 4.69 -15.84
C GLU A 365 -1.64 4.84 -17.29
N GLN A 366 -1.48 3.77 -18.07
CA GLN A 366 -1.87 3.75 -19.48
C GLN A 366 -2.31 2.34 -19.88
N GLN A 367 -3.50 2.23 -20.41
CA GLN A 367 -3.89 1.03 -21.16
C GLN A 367 -3.16 1.07 -22.52
N LEU A 368 -2.40 0.02 -22.84
CA LEU A 368 -1.65 -0.11 -24.08
C LEU A 368 -2.41 -0.90 -25.13
N THR A 369 -3.13 -1.94 -24.69
CA THR A 369 -4.05 -2.75 -25.49
C THR A 369 -5.29 -3.07 -24.65
N PRO A 370 -6.35 -3.67 -25.21
CA PRO A 370 -7.50 -4.08 -24.39
C PRO A 370 -7.17 -4.97 -23.18
N SER A 371 -6.06 -5.73 -23.25
CA SER A 371 -5.63 -6.66 -22.21
C SER A 371 -4.33 -6.27 -21.49
N LEU A 372 -3.59 -5.26 -21.94
CA LEU A 372 -2.31 -4.86 -21.37
C LEU A 372 -2.36 -3.44 -20.87
N GLY A 373 -2.07 -3.27 -19.59
CA GLY A 373 -1.84 -1.97 -18.96
C GLY A 373 -0.39 -1.79 -18.51
N ALA A 374 0.05 -0.55 -18.43
CA ALA A 374 1.34 -0.16 -17.88
C ALA A 374 1.16 0.95 -16.85
N PHE A 375 2.06 0.99 -15.88
CA PHE A 375 2.06 2.03 -14.84
C PHE A 375 3.46 2.40 -14.42
N SER A 376 3.58 3.55 -13.78
CA SER A 376 4.83 4.01 -13.14
C SER A 376 4.50 4.95 -11.99
N ARG A 377 5.27 4.87 -10.90
CA ARG A 377 5.31 5.90 -9.86
C ARG A 377 6.73 6.40 -9.68
N ILE A 378 6.89 7.70 -9.49
CA ILE A 378 8.15 8.34 -9.11
C ILE A 378 7.85 9.24 -7.93
N GLY A 379 8.65 9.15 -6.89
CA GLY A 379 8.46 9.92 -5.68
C GLY A 379 9.77 10.45 -5.12
N TRP A 380 9.67 11.57 -4.44
CA TRP A 380 10.78 12.18 -3.72
C TRP A 380 10.28 12.99 -2.53
N ASN A 381 11.01 12.95 -1.42
CA ASN A 381 10.79 13.81 -0.26
C ASN A 381 12.09 14.47 0.21
N SER A 382 11.97 15.43 1.12
CA SER A 382 13.08 16.24 1.62
C SER A 382 14.18 15.43 2.33
N GLY A 383 13.85 14.28 2.92
CA GLY A 383 14.78 13.32 3.52
C GLY A 383 15.65 13.87 4.62
N GLN A 384 15.21 14.91 5.35
CA GLN A 384 15.98 15.55 6.44
C GLN A 384 15.62 14.98 7.82
N ASN A 385 14.38 14.55 7.95
CA ASN A 385 13.80 14.03 9.19
C ASN A 385 13.61 12.51 9.07
N GLU A 386 13.43 11.86 10.19
CA GLU A 386 13.08 10.44 10.24
C GLU A 386 11.77 10.18 9.49
N SER A 387 11.66 8.98 8.93
CA SER A 387 10.39 8.46 8.44
C SER A 387 9.44 8.24 9.60
N PHE A 388 8.17 8.56 9.40
CA PHE A 388 7.24 8.67 10.51
C PHE A 388 6.19 7.56 10.52
N GLU A 389 5.77 7.08 9.32
CA GLU A 389 4.65 6.14 9.21
C GLU A 389 5.06 4.77 8.64
N PHE A 390 5.62 4.67 7.43
CA PHE A 390 5.74 3.39 6.73
C PHE A 390 7.14 3.00 6.29
N THR A 391 7.82 3.80 5.47
CA THR A 391 9.08 3.43 4.83
C THR A 391 10.19 4.44 5.08
N ASP A 392 11.44 3.99 4.91
CA ASP A 392 12.61 4.87 5.00
C ASP A 392 13.03 5.43 3.63
N SER A 393 12.22 5.21 2.58
CA SER A 393 12.48 5.72 1.24
C SER A 393 12.36 7.25 1.16
N ASN A 394 13.43 7.91 0.73
CA ASN A 394 13.38 9.35 0.43
C ASN A 394 13.19 9.63 -1.07
N TRP A 395 13.39 8.64 -1.91
CA TRP A 395 13.02 8.64 -3.32
C TRP A 395 12.68 7.23 -3.78
N THR A 396 11.79 7.13 -4.75
CA THR A 396 11.38 5.86 -5.35
C THR A 396 11.09 6.04 -6.83
N ALA A 397 11.29 4.99 -7.60
CA ALA A 397 10.80 4.86 -8.96
C ALA A 397 10.32 3.43 -9.19
N THR A 398 9.09 3.29 -9.67
CA THR A 398 8.49 2.01 -10.02
C THR A 398 8.03 2.04 -11.46
N PHE A 399 8.06 0.87 -12.10
CA PHE A 399 7.50 0.64 -13.42
C PHE A 399 6.96 -0.78 -13.49
N GLY A 400 5.77 -0.96 -14.06
CA GLY A 400 5.19 -2.29 -14.21
C GLY A 400 4.13 -2.37 -15.27
N THR A 401 3.70 -3.60 -15.50
CA THR A 401 2.65 -3.97 -16.45
C THR A 401 1.71 -4.98 -15.83
N SER A 402 0.44 -4.93 -16.24
CA SER A 402 -0.59 -5.89 -15.89
C SER A 402 -1.21 -6.42 -17.18
N LEU A 403 -1.17 -7.73 -17.38
CA LEU A 403 -1.67 -8.42 -18.56
C LEU A 403 -2.83 -9.34 -18.18
N GLN A 404 -4.00 -9.09 -18.75
CA GLN A 404 -5.18 -9.95 -18.58
C GLN A 404 -5.08 -11.24 -19.40
N GLY A 405 -5.60 -12.33 -18.88
CA GLY A 405 -5.50 -13.68 -19.40
C GLY A 405 -6.26 -14.01 -20.68
N ALA A 406 -6.84 -13.02 -21.35
CA ALA A 406 -7.46 -13.19 -22.66
C ALA A 406 -6.49 -13.81 -23.69
N GLN A 407 -5.18 -13.53 -23.55
CA GLN A 407 -4.12 -14.07 -24.41
C GLN A 407 -3.98 -15.61 -24.32
N TRP A 408 -4.26 -16.18 -23.15
CA TRP A 408 -4.21 -17.64 -22.92
C TRP A 408 -5.58 -18.25 -22.60
N LYS A 409 -6.67 -17.59 -23.03
CA LYS A 409 -8.07 -18.04 -22.96
C LYS A 409 -8.65 -18.18 -21.54
N LEU A 410 -8.05 -17.50 -20.58
CA LEU A 410 -8.52 -17.36 -19.20
C LEU A 410 -8.70 -15.86 -18.88
N PRO A 411 -9.74 -15.21 -19.40
CA PRO A 411 -9.86 -13.73 -19.35
C PRO A 411 -9.98 -13.15 -17.94
N GLY A 412 -10.31 -13.97 -16.95
CA GLY A 412 -10.33 -13.57 -15.55
C GLY A 412 -8.96 -13.54 -14.89
N ASP A 413 -7.95 -14.19 -15.49
CA ASP A 413 -6.61 -14.23 -14.91
C ASP A 413 -5.88 -12.91 -15.12
N THR A 414 -4.90 -12.65 -14.25
CA THR A 414 -4.01 -11.49 -14.37
C THR A 414 -2.55 -11.91 -14.12
N LEU A 415 -1.65 -11.50 -15.00
CA LEU A 415 -0.21 -11.59 -14.82
C LEU A 415 0.38 -10.21 -14.66
N GLY A 416 1.03 -9.93 -13.54
CA GLY A 416 1.75 -8.69 -13.28
C GLY A 416 3.25 -8.88 -13.29
N LEU A 417 3.98 -7.89 -13.79
CA LEU A 417 5.44 -7.76 -13.68
C LEU A 417 5.78 -6.32 -13.32
N ALA A 418 6.59 -6.13 -12.30
CA ALA A 418 7.02 -4.80 -11.88
C ALA A 418 8.47 -4.76 -11.41
N PHE A 419 9.05 -3.55 -11.52
CA PHE A 419 10.37 -3.18 -11.02
C PHE A 419 10.22 -2.02 -10.07
N ILE A 420 10.97 -2.06 -8.99
CA ILE A 420 11.02 -1.02 -7.96
C ILE A 420 12.49 -0.66 -7.73
N THR A 421 12.78 0.60 -7.57
CA THR A 421 14.03 1.07 -6.99
C THR A 421 13.76 2.24 -6.04
N SER A 422 14.37 2.20 -4.88
CA SER A 422 14.21 3.23 -3.86
C SER A 422 15.51 3.49 -3.12
N GLY A 423 15.60 4.62 -2.45
CA GLY A 423 16.81 4.97 -1.74
C GLY A 423 16.65 6.07 -0.71
N ALA A 424 17.66 6.13 0.16
CA ALA A 424 17.77 7.09 1.23
C ALA A 424 18.41 8.40 0.78
N SER A 425 18.07 9.52 1.42
CA SER A 425 18.74 10.81 1.29
C SER A 425 20.16 10.76 1.86
N ALA A 426 21.00 11.72 1.52
CA ALA A 426 22.35 11.81 2.09
C ALA A 426 22.34 11.93 3.62
N ALA A 427 21.34 12.58 4.21
CA ALA A 427 21.20 12.71 5.66
C ALA A 427 20.82 11.39 6.31
N ASN A 428 19.88 10.65 5.71
CA ASN A 428 19.45 9.33 6.15
C ASN A 428 20.60 8.30 6.00
N GLN A 429 21.32 8.31 4.86
CA GLN A 429 22.50 7.46 4.65
C GLN A 429 23.56 7.67 5.75
N ALA A 430 23.85 8.93 6.09
CA ALA A 430 24.82 9.25 7.17
C ALA A 430 24.32 8.75 8.54
N TYR A 431 23.02 8.83 8.80
CA TYR A 431 22.40 8.34 10.02
C TYR A 431 22.48 6.81 10.12
N LEU A 432 22.09 6.09 9.07
CA LEU A 432 22.17 4.62 9.02
C LEU A 432 23.62 4.12 9.09
N ALA A 433 24.56 4.80 8.41
CA ALA A 433 25.98 4.45 8.45
C ALA A 433 26.61 4.69 9.84
N ALA A 434 26.09 5.63 10.62
CA ALA A 434 26.52 5.86 12.00
C ALA A 434 25.94 4.84 13.00
N GLY A 435 25.08 3.94 12.54
CA GLY A 435 24.42 2.93 13.36
C GLY A 435 22.97 3.26 13.73
N GLY A 436 22.39 4.25 13.08
CA GLY A 436 20.98 4.62 13.25
C GLY A 436 20.03 3.53 12.78
N ILE A 437 18.83 3.53 13.34
CA ILE A 437 17.75 2.60 13.05
C ILE A 437 16.53 3.39 12.58
N GLY A 438 16.03 3.09 11.37
CA GLY A 438 14.81 3.63 10.81
C GLY A 438 13.58 2.80 11.22
N ILE A 439 12.50 3.01 10.49
CA ILE A 439 11.25 2.25 10.69
C ILE A 439 11.42 0.80 10.22
N LEU A 440 12.03 0.59 9.06
CA LEU A 440 12.24 -0.72 8.43
C LEU A 440 13.70 -1.06 8.24
N THR A 441 14.59 -0.05 8.21
CA THR A 441 15.97 -0.17 7.79
C THR A 441 16.95 0.15 8.93
N GLY A 442 18.22 -0.13 8.71
CA GLY A 442 19.29 0.11 9.66
C GLY A 442 19.57 -1.10 10.55
N ASP A 443 20.80 -1.58 10.52
CA ASP A 443 21.27 -2.74 11.31
C ASP A 443 22.66 -2.51 11.90
N GLY A 444 23.03 -1.24 12.02
CA GLY A 444 24.26 -0.79 12.66
C GLY A 444 25.42 -0.51 11.71
N ALA A 445 25.31 -0.88 10.43
CA ALA A 445 26.28 -0.55 9.40
C ALA A 445 25.59 -0.33 8.05
N LEU A 446 26.24 0.35 7.13
CA LEU A 446 25.69 0.62 5.80
C LEU A 446 26.77 0.63 4.74
N ASN A 447 26.65 -0.27 3.77
CA ASN A 447 27.30 -0.19 2.46
C ASN A 447 26.25 0.20 1.43
N TYR A 448 26.02 1.53 1.32
CA TYR A 448 24.85 2.07 0.63
C TYR A 448 24.77 1.68 -0.84
N ARG A 449 23.64 1.13 -1.21
CA ARG A 449 23.13 1.05 -2.57
C ARG A 449 21.62 1.17 -2.55
N PRO A 450 21.00 1.78 -3.56
CA PRO A 450 19.53 1.78 -3.67
C PRO A 450 19.00 0.35 -3.67
N GLU A 451 17.92 0.11 -2.91
CA GLU A 451 17.20 -1.16 -2.96
C GLU A 451 16.53 -1.33 -4.32
N LYS A 452 16.50 -2.55 -4.83
CA LYS A 452 15.87 -2.89 -6.12
C LYS A 452 15.08 -4.17 -5.96
N ASN A 453 13.82 -4.13 -6.36
CA ASN A 453 12.93 -5.27 -6.30
C ASN A 453 12.37 -5.57 -7.68
N ILE A 454 12.11 -6.86 -7.93
CA ILE A 454 11.30 -7.34 -9.04
C ILE A 454 10.15 -8.11 -8.41
N GLU A 455 8.94 -7.88 -8.87
CA GLU A 455 7.78 -8.69 -8.50
C GLU A 455 7.09 -9.23 -9.74
N VAL A 456 6.71 -10.49 -9.67
CA VAL A 456 5.88 -11.19 -10.66
C VAL A 456 4.77 -11.88 -9.91
N TYR A 457 3.52 -11.57 -10.23
CA TYR A 457 2.39 -12.29 -9.68
C TYR A 457 1.50 -12.87 -10.77
N TYR A 458 0.83 -13.97 -10.46
CA TYR A 458 -0.22 -14.56 -11.27
C TYR A 458 -1.43 -14.81 -10.40
N ASP A 459 -2.53 -14.12 -10.74
CA ASP A 459 -3.81 -14.21 -10.08
C ASP A 459 -4.80 -15.01 -10.91
N HIS A 460 -5.49 -15.96 -10.29
CA HIS A 460 -6.52 -16.81 -10.92
C HIS A 460 -7.81 -16.77 -10.09
N PRO A 461 -8.93 -16.31 -10.65
CA PRO A 461 -10.21 -16.36 -9.99
C PRO A 461 -10.78 -17.81 -10.00
N PHE A 462 -11.00 -18.34 -8.80
CA PHE A 462 -11.80 -19.53 -8.59
C PHE A 462 -13.23 -19.12 -8.30
N PHE A 463 -14.16 -19.44 -9.16
CA PHE A 463 -15.50 -18.89 -9.08
C PHE A 463 -15.48 -17.34 -9.14
N SER A 464 -16.59 -16.69 -8.99
CA SER A 464 -16.65 -15.22 -9.14
C SER A 464 -16.17 -14.40 -7.93
N ARG A 465 -15.70 -15.04 -6.87
CA ARG A 465 -15.47 -14.39 -5.57
C ARG A 465 -14.20 -14.81 -4.84
N ILE A 466 -13.51 -15.80 -5.33
CA ILE A 466 -12.29 -16.32 -4.70
C ILE A 466 -11.16 -16.16 -5.68
N HIS A 467 -10.10 -15.50 -5.27
CA HIS A 467 -8.87 -15.31 -6.02
C HIS A 467 -7.72 -16.06 -5.35
N VAL A 468 -6.93 -16.73 -6.14
CA VAL A 468 -5.69 -17.36 -5.70
C VAL A 468 -4.54 -16.77 -6.48
N THR A 469 -3.59 -16.20 -5.76
CA THR A 469 -2.42 -15.56 -6.36
C THR A 469 -1.17 -16.32 -5.98
N LEU A 470 -0.29 -16.53 -6.95
CA LEU A 470 1.10 -16.91 -6.74
C LEU A 470 1.99 -15.72 -7.01
N ASP A 471 2.95 -15.49 -6.14
CA ASP A 471 3.84 -14.34 -6.19
C ASP A 471 5.30 -14.77 -6.08
N TYR A 472 6.16 -14.05 -6.78
CA TYR A 472 7.61 -14.18 -6.69
C TYR A 472 8.23 -12.78 -6.64
N GLN A 473 9.13 -12.58 -5.66
CA GLN A 473 9.89 -11.34 -5.57
C GLN A 473 11.39 -11.63 -5.45
N PHE A 474 12.20 -10.76 -6.04
CA PHE A 474 13.64 -10.70 -5.90
C PHE A 474 14.02 -9.36 -5.28
N VAL A 475 14.97 -9.34 -4.33
CA VAL A 475 15.44 -8.11 -3.69
C VAL A 475 16.96 -8.03 -3.76
N ALA A 476 17.48 -7.00 -4.42
CA ALA A 476 18.88 -6.64 -4.36
C ALA A 476 19.08 -5.45 -3.42
N ASP A 477 20.19 -5.47 -2.70
CA ASP A 477 20.60 -4.42 -1.76
C ASP A 477 19.52 -4.11 -0.69
N PRO A 478 18.95 -5.13 0.02
CA PRO A 478 17.82 -4.95 0.93
C PRO A 478 18.16 -3.95 2.03
N ALA A 479 17.17 -3.13 2.40
CA ALA A 479 17.31 -2.02 3.36
C ALA A 479 18.46 -1.07 3.01
N PHE A 480 18.66 -0.82 1.70
CA PHE A 480 19.73 0.02 1.12
C PHE A 480 21.16 -0.47 1.40
N ASN A 481 21.34 -1.72 1.81
CA ASN A 481 22.64 -2.23 2.24
C ASN A 481 23.11 -3.40 1.37
N HIS A 482 24.19 -3.15 0.59
CA HIS A 482 24.78 -4.13 -0.31
C HIS A 482 25.28 -5.39 0.40
N ASP A 483 25.70 -5.25 1.66
CA ASP A 483 26.26 -6.34 2.44
C ASP A 483 25.20 -7.34 2.94
N ARG A 484 23.90 -7.02 2.74
CA ARG A 484 22.75 -7.78 3.25
C ARG A 484 22.03 -8.65 2.23
N GLY A 485 22.47 -8.68 1.00
CA GLY A 485 21.79 -9.43 -0.05
C GLY A 485 22.71 -9.95 -1.12
N PRO A 486 22.17 -10.37 -2.24
CA PRO A 486 20.74 -10.31 -2.59
C PRO A 486 19.90 -11.39 -1.89
N ILE A 487 18.57 -11.16 -1.79
CA ILE A 487 17.56 -12.17 -1.45
C ILE A 487 17.04 -12.71 -2.79
N PRO A 488 17.45 -13.93 -3.19
CA PRO A 488 17.24 -14.39 -4.56
C PRO A 488 15.78 -14.76 -4.86
N ALA A 489 15.01 -15.08 -3.85
CA ALA A 489 13.61 -15.47 -4.00
C ALA A 489 12.82 -15.24 -2.71
N ILE A 490 11.70 -14.56 -2.85
CA ILE A 490 10.61 -14.53 -1.89
C ILE A 490 9.41 -15.08 -2.64
N PHE A 491 8.80 -16.13 -2.11
CA PHE A 491 7.60 -16.72 -2.68
C PHE A 491 6.40 -16.30 -1.87
N GLY A 492 5.37 -15.83 -2.56
CA GLY A 492 4.10 -15.42 -1.99
C GLY A 492 2.96 -16.31 -2.46
N PHE A 493 1.98 -16.46 -1.59
CA PHE A 493 0.69 -17.06 -1.86
C PHE A 493 -0.38 -16.18 -1.23
N ARG A 494 -1.43 -15.86 -1.98
CA ARG A 494 -2.59 -15.12 -1.45
C ARG A 494 -3.87 -15.86 -1.82
N LEU A 495 -4.76 -15.99 -0.83
CA LEU A 495 -6.15 -16.37 -1.00
C LEU A 495 -6.99 -15.16 -0.62
N HIS A 496 -7.76 -14.64 -1.56
CA HIS A 496 -8.66 -13.51 -1.34
C HIS A 496 -10.10 -13.92 -1.66
N TYR A 497 -11.00 -13.55 -0.78
CA TYR A 497 -12.45 -13.70 -0.94
C TYR A 497 -13.14 -12.36 -0.76
N GLU A 498 -14.06 -12.02 -1.65
CA GLU A 498 -14.85 -10.81 -1.61
C GLU A 498 -16.32 -11.10 -1.95
N ARG A 499 -17.24 -10.43 -1.23
CA ARG A 499 -18.69 -10.54 -1.45
C ARG A 499 -19.37 -9.20 -1.19
#